data_42fa6f84128dc5499ca293b7f939106f
#
_entry.id   42fa6f84128dc5499ca293b7f939106f
#
_cell.length_a   1.000
_cell.length_b   1.000
_cell.length_c   1.000
_cell.angle_alpha   90.00
_cell.angle_beta   90.00
_cell.angle_gamma   90.00
#
_symmetry.space_group_name_H-M   'P 1'
#
loop_
_entity.id
_entity.type
_entity.pdbx_description
1 polymer ?
#
loop_
_entity_poly.entity_id
_entity_poly.type
_entity_poly.pdbx_seq_one_letter_code
_entity_poly.pdbx_strand_id
1 'polypeptide(L)'
;MKQIQWADVASDTGLATTRDFIIQHQGRAVPGALWLPAEGPPEALILVGHGGSRHKRDESTLEFIAELVESKNLAAAAIDGPIHGSRGYDLSSQELPDPDARQAAFLDLWKSPGNGIKNMVADWQVSLTALLSLPELNGIPTGYFGLSMGTAYGLPFAAADARIDAAVLGMWGANYPNSAVLVERARFVKCPVLFLHKSEDSFFTLEGGLEIYHALPGDDKRFMIHEGPHASATPEQTNLAIRFLVERLIIGEPA
;
A
#
# COMPACT_ATOMS: atom_id res chain seq x y z
N MET A 1 4.51 14.82 -19.56
CA MET A 1 4.80 14.08 -18.32
C MET A 1 4.35 14.94 -17.15
N LYS A 2 3.67 14.35 -16.14
CA LYS A 2 3.36 15.09 -14.90
C LYS A 2 4.64 15.16 -14.09
N GLN A 3 5.00 16.37 -13.70
CA GLN A 3 6.27 16.63 -13.04
C GLN A 3 6.15 16.30 -11.55
N ILE A 4 7.05 15.47 -11.04
CA ILE A 4 7.24 15.30 -9.61
C ILE A 4 7.82 16.60 -9.06
N GLN A 5 7.15 17.17 -8.07
CA GLN A 5 7.69 18.27 -7.27
C GLN A 5 8.33 17.64 -6.04
N TRP A 6 9.67 17.67 -6.00
CA TRP A 6 10.41 17.19 -4.84
C TRP A 6 10.36 18.23 -3.72
N ALA A 7 10.11 17.75 -2.51
CA ALA A 7 10.24 18.57 -1.32
C ALA A 7 11.57 18.20 -0.63
N ASP A 8 12.33 19.19 -0.24
CA ASP A 8 13.52 19.00 0.57
C ASP A 8 13.08 18.56 1.97
N VAL A 9 13.45 17.34 2.35
CA VAL A 9 13.18 16.81 3.69
C VAL A 9 14.51 16.50 4.34
N ALA A 10 14.67 17.00 5.57
CA ALA A 10 15.71 16.51 6.44
C ALA A 10 15.47 15.00 6.65
N SER A 11 16.50 14.18 6.46
CA SER A 11 16.46 12.73 6.64
C SER A 11 16.18 12.39 8.11
N ASP A 12 14.92 12.19 8.46
CA ASP A 12 14.52 11.87 9.85
C ASP A 12 14.71 10.41 10.23
N THR A 13 15.01 9.54 9.26
CA THR A 13 14.89 8.09 9.46
C THR A 13 16.21 7.33 9.45
N GLY A 14 17.34 7.98 9.17
CA GLY A 14 18.62 7.27 8.98
C GLY A 14 18.67 6.40 7.71
N LEU A 15 17.57 6.28 6.97
CA LEU A 15 17.48 5.58 5.68
C LEU A 15 18.26 6.36 4.60
N ALA A 16 19.01 5.67 3.78
CA ALA A 16 20.09 6.22 2.98
C ALA A 16 19.72 7.35 2.03
N THR A 17 18.56 7.28 1.36
CA THR A 17 18.08 8.37 0.51
C THR A 17 16.56 8.44 0.60
N THR A 18 16.06 9.45 1.30
CA THR A 18 14.63 9.72 1.39
C THR A 18 14.28 11.01 0.70
N ARG A 19 13.26 10.99 -0.16
CA ARG A 19 12.76 12.15 -0.87
C ARG A 19 11.25 12.25 -0.74
N ASP A 20 10.74 13.34 -0.22
CA ASP A 20 9.30 13.64 -0.31
C ASP A 20 8.96 14.22 -1.68
N PHE A 21 7.77 13.90 -2.15
CA PHE A 21 7.29 14.45 -3.41
C PHE A 21 5.80 14.83 -3.34
N ILE A 22 5.41 15.73 -4.23
CA ILE A 22 4.02 16.06 -4.50
C ILE A 22 3.76 15.95 -6.00
N ILE A 23 2.68 15.25 -6.37
CA ILE A 23 2.20 15.20 -7.75
C ILE A 23 0.83 15.86 -7.81
N GLN A 24 0.66 16.84 -8.71
CA GLN A 24 -0.65 17.45 -8.95
C GLN A 24 -1.44 16.63 -9.96
N HIS A 25 -2.59 16.10 -9.54
CA HIS A 25 -3.43 15.26 -10.37
C HIS A 25 -4.91 15.60 -10.26
N GLN A 26 -5.54 16.00 -11.36
CA GLN A 26 -6.98 16.30 -11.41
C GLN A 26 -7.45 17.27 -10.29
N GLY A 27 -6.67 18.30 -10.02
CA GLY A 27 -6.98 19.31 -8.99
C GLY A 27 -6.68 18.83 -7.56
N ARG A 28 -6.06 17.68 -7.37
CA ARG A 28 -5.65 17.14 -6.07
C ARG A 28 -4.14 17.08 -5.94
N ALA A 29 -3.63 17.39 -4.77
CA ALA A 29 -2.25 17.07 -4.41
C ALA A 29 -2.15 15.60 -3.99
N VAL A 30 -1.13 14.91 -4.51
CA VAL A 30 -0.78 13.53 -4.14
C VAL A 30 0.58 13.60 -3.42
N PRO A 31 0.59 13.75 -2.10
CA PRO A 31 1.82 13.75 -1.34
C PRO A 31 2.33 12.33 -1.14
N GLY A 32 3.61 12.12 -1.42
CA GLY A 32 4.27 10.83 -1.29
C GLY A 32 5.70 10.96 -0.79
N ALA A 33 6.33 9.82 -0.60
CA ALA A 33 7.74 9.72 -0.27
C ALA A 33 8.35 8.51 -1.00
N LEU A 34 9.62 8.65 -1.38
CA LEU A 34 10.43 7.64 -2.04
C LEU A 34 11.66 7.36 -1.16
N TRP A 35 11.95 6.09 -0.94
CA TRP A 35 13.14 5.60 -0.24
C TRP A 35 13.94 4.73 -1.21
N LEU A 36 15.22 5.03 -1.33
CA LEU A 36 16.16 4.29 -2.18
C LEU A 36 17.25 3.65 -1.32
N PRO A 37 17.76 2.47 -1.71
CA PRO A 37 18.88 1.84 -1.03
C PRO A 37 20.14 2.72 -1.10
N ALA A 38 21.04 2.54 -0.11
CA ALA A 38 22.28 3.30 -0.02
C ALA A 38 23.26 2.94 -1.13
N GLU A 39 23.26 1.68 -1.54
CA GLU A 39 24.26 1.12 -2.43
C GLU A 39 23.60 0.51 -3.66
N GLY A 40 24.04 0.94 -4.81
CA GLY A 40 23.62 0.38 -6.11
C GLY A 40 22.18 0.73 -6.55
N PRO A 41 21.78 0.30 -7.72
CA PRO A 41 20.40 0.44 -8.19
C PRO A 41 19.49 -0.55 -7.47
N PRO A 42 18.23 -0.16 -7.15
CA PRO A 42 17.28 -1.10 -6.58
C PRO A 42 16.86 -2.18 -7.58
N GLU A 43 16.61 -3.38 -7.08
CA GLU A 43 16.19 -4.52 -7.90
C GLU A 43 14.68 -4.52 -8.19
N ALA A 44 13.87 -3.92 -7.33
CA ALA A 44 12.43 -3.74 -7.51
C ALA A 44 11.93 -2.52 -6.74
N LEU A 45 10.75 -2.01 -7.12
CA LEU A 45 10.02 -0.96 -6.40
C LEU A 45 8.84 -1.57 -5.65
N ILE A 46 8.72 -1.30 -4.36
CA ILE A 46 7.55 -1.69 -3.56
C ILE A 46 6.72 -0.45 -3.23
N LEU A 47 5.48 -0.44 -3.70
CA LEU A 47 4.50 0.56 -3.31
C LEU A 47 3.85 0.15 -1.98
N VAL A 48 3.89 1.03 -0.99
CA VAL A 48 3.43 0.72 0.37
C VAL A 48 2.18 1.53 0.70
N GLY A 49 1.04 0.84 0.82
CA GLY A 49 -0.23 1.41 1.25
C GLY A 49 -0.39 1.28 2.77
N HIS A 50 -0.47 2.40 3.46
CA HIS A 50 -0.65 2.43 4.92
C HIS A 50 -2.06 2.04 5.38
N GLY A 51 -2.21 1.64 6.63
CA GLY A 51 -3.50 1.34 7.28
C GLY A 51 -4.33 2.59 7.60
N GLY A 52 -5.57 2.39 8.05
CA GLY A 52 -6.43 3.46 8.53
C GLY A 52 -5.82 4.17 9.74
N SER A 53 -6.13 5.45 9.93
CA SER A 53 -5.59 6.33 10.98
C SER A 53 -4.07 6.54 10.95
N ARG A 54 -3.38 6.14 9.88
CA ARG A 54 -1.94 6.21 9.66
C ARG A 54 -1.59 7.13 8.49
N HIS A 55 -0.35 7.19 8.11
CA HIS A 55 0.13 7.95 6.96
C HIS A 55 1.41 7.33 6.38
N LYS A 56 1.90 7.85 5.25
CA LYS A 56 3.09 7.37 4.55
C LYS A 56 4.37 7.28 5.39
N ARG A 57 4.45 8.04 6.49
CA ARG A 57 5.60 8.07 7.41
C ARG A 57 5.23 7.64 8.84
N ASP A 58 4.17 6.88 9.00
CA ASP A 58 3.82 6.24 10.26
C ASP A 58 4.90 5.21 10.66
N GLU A 59 5.15 5.05 11.95
CA GLU A 59 6.19 4.18 12.48
C GLU A 59 6.17 2.77 11.87
N SER A 60 5.02 2.11 11.86
CA SER A 60 4.91 0.76 11.30
C SER A 60 5.12 0.71 9.77
N THR A 61 4.80 1.79 9.06
CA THR A 61 5.10 1.93 7.64
C THR A 61 6.60 2.08 7.42
N LEU A 62 7.27 2.89 8.24
CA LEU A 62 8.70 3.10 8.17
C LEU A 62 9.50 1.86 8.57
N GLU A 63 9.07 1.09 9.58
CA GLU A 63 9.69 -0.18 9.95
C GLU A 63 9.67 -1.18 8.78
N PHE A 64 8.53 -1.31 8.11
CA PHE A 64 8.42 -2.16 6.91
C PHE A 64 9.33 -1.67 5.77
N ILE A 65 9.34 -0.37 5.52
CA ILE A 65 10.17 0.25 4.47
C ILE A 65 11.67 0.08 4.79
N ALA A 66 12.08 0.24 6.04
CA ALA A 66 13.47 0.03 6.45
C ALA A 66 13.95 -1.38 6.10
N GLU A 67 13.13 -2.40 6.40
CA GLU A 67 13.48 -3.79 6.08
C GLU A 67 13.61 -4.01 4.56
N LEU A 68 12.76 -3.40 3.74
CA LEU A 68 12.87 -3.47 2.28
C LEU A 68 14.17 -2.83 1.78
N VAL A 69 14.44 -1.61 2.23
CA VAL A 69 15.50 -0.77 1.67
C VAL A 69 16.88 -1.18 2.17
N GLU A 70 17.03 -1.42 3.48
CA GLU A 70 18.32 -1.73 4.11
C GLU A 70 18.71 -3.20 3.97
N SER A 71 17.71 -4.11 4.08
CA SER A 71 18.00 -5.54 4.13
C SER A 71 17.87 -6.24 2.77
N LYS A 72 17.12 -5.66 1.82
CA LYS A 72 16.80 -6.32 0.54
C LYS A 72 17.20 -5.53 -0.71
N ASN A 73 17.80 -4.38 -0.57
CA ASN A 73 18.19 -3.51 -1.69
C ASN A 73 17.01 -3.16 -2.62
N LEU A 74 15.81 -2.97 -2.03
CA LEU A 74 14.60 -2.60 -2.77
C LEU A 74 14.31 -1.11 -2.61
N ALA A 75 13.76 -0.47 -3.63
CA ALA A 75 13.15 0.84 -3.48
C ALA A 75 11.75 0.69 -2.86
N ALA A 76 11.35 1.67 -2.06
CA ALA A 76 9.99 1.75 -1.53
C ALA A 76 9.39 3.13 -1.80
N ALA A 77 8.08 3.18 -2.07
CA ALA A 77 7.36 4.44 -2.18
C ALA A 77 5.98 4.33 -1.52
N ALA A 78 5.57 5.38 -0.82
CA ALA A 78 4.26 5.47 -0.21
C ALA A 78 3.60 6.81 -0.53
N ILE A 79 2.27 6.82 -0.66
CA ILE A 79 1.48 8.04 -0.75
C ILE A 79 0.44 8.07 0.37
N ASP A 80 0.05 9.26 0.81
CA ASP A 80 -1.01 9.39 1.79
C ASP A 80 -2.36 8.97 1.20
N GLY A 81 -3.10 8.18 1.95
CA GLY A 81 -4.48 7.82 1.62
C GLY A 81 -5.42 9.03 1.66
N PRO A 82 -6.64 8.90 1.11
CA PRO A 82 -7.63 9.98 1.19
C PRO A 82 -7.84 10.38 2.65
N ILE A 83 -7.88 11.70 2.93
CA ILE A 83 -8.07 12.27 4.27
C ILE A 83 -7.03 11.85 5.34
N HIS A 84 -5.90 11.28 4.94
CA HIS A 84 -4.82 10.87 5.83
C HIS A 84 -3.54 11.67 5.56
N GLY A 85 -2.67 11.72 6.54
CA GLY A 85 -1.39 12.43 6.43
C GLY A 85 -1.57 13.88 5.95
N SER A 86 -0.79 14.27 4.97
CA SER A 86 -0.83 15.64 4.41
C SER A 86 -2.10 15.97 3.59
N ARG A 87 -3.03 15.03 3.43
CA ARG A 87 -4.30 15.27 2.74
C ARG A 87 -5.47 15.59 3.66
N GLY A 88 -5.38 15.22 4.91
CA GLY A 88 -6.52 15.27 5.82
C GLY A 88 -6.41 16.35 6.88
N TYR A 89 -5.20 16.78 7.16
CA TYR A 89 -4.94 17.64 8.31
C TYR A 89 -3.91 18.69 7.95
N ASP A 90 -4.13 19.89 8.47
CA ASP A 90 -3.10 20.91 8.49
C ASP A 90 -1.99 20.43 9.45
N LEU A 91 -0.92 19.87 8.89
CA LEU A 91 0.24 19.42 9.66
C LEU A 91 0.96 20.59 10.37
N SER A 92 0.61 21.84 10.05
CA SER A 92 1.08 23.03 10.78
C SER A 92 0.33 23.20 12.12
N SER A 93 -0.84 22.61 12.29
CA SER A 93 -1.52 22.55 13.57
C SER A 93 -0.88 21.46 14.43
N GLN A 94 -0.41 21.79 15.61
CA GLN A 94 0.20 20.85 16.56
C GLN A 94 -0.82 19.83 17.14
N GLU A 95 -2.08 19.94 16.78
CA GLU A 95 -3.14 19.04 17.22
C GLU A 95 -3.50 18.07 16.08
N LEU A 96 -2.96 16.86 16.15
CA LEU A 96 -3.48 15.76 15.35
C LEU A 96 -4.91 15.48 15.82
N PRO A 97 -5.89 15.37 14.89
CA PRO A 97 -7.24 14.98 15.29
C PRO A 97 -7.22 13.64 16.03
N ASP A 98 -8.08 13.51 16.99
CA ASP A 98 -8.31 12.29 17.75
C ASP A 98 -8.40 11.07 16.81
N PRO A 99 -7.73 9.94 17.12
CA PRO A 99 -7.80 8.70 16.36
C PRO A 99 -9.22 8.26 16.02
N ASP A 100 -10.15 8.42 16.92
CA ASP A 100 -11.57 8.07 16.73
C ASP A 100 -12.24 8.99 15.70
N ALA A 101 -11.93 10.29 15.71
CA ALA A 101 -12.42 11.24 14.72
C ALA A 101 -11.87 10.92 13.32
N ARG A 102 -10.60 10.50 13.22
CA ARG A 102 -10.00 10.06 11.94
C ARG A 102 -10.65 8.80 11.40
N GLN A 103 -10.91 7.84 12.29
CA GLN A 103 -11.61 6.61 11.91
C GLN A 103 -13.03 6.89 11.46
N ALA A 104 -13.76 7.77 12.15
CA ALA A 104 -15.11 8.19 11.76
C ALA A 104 -15.11 8.86 10.38
N ALA A 105 -14.18 9.78 10.12
CA ALA A 105 -14.06 10.44 8.82
C ALA A 105 -13.71 9.46 7.69
N PHE A 106 -12.85 8.46 7.96
CA PHE A 106 -12.59 7.40 7.00
C PHE A 106 -13.83 6.56 6.71
N LEU A 107 -14.59 6.18 7.75
CA LEU A 107 -15.82 5.42 7.60
C LEU A 107 -16.88 6.18 6.79
N ASP A 108 -17.03 7.49 7.02
CA ASP A 108 -17.94 8.34 6.26
C ASP A 108 -17.53 8.41 4.79
N LEU A 109 -16.24 8.58 4.49
CA LEU A 109 -15.73 8.51 3.13
C LEU A 109 -15.97 7.14 2.52
N TRP A 110 -15.64 6.06 3.24
CA TRP A 110 -15.78 4.70 2.75
C TRP A 110 -17.24 4.33 2.46
N LYS A 111 -18.19 4.83 3.25
CA LYS A 111 -19.63 4.63 3.04
C LYS A 111 -20.23 5.57 1.99
N SER A 112 -19.51 6.61 1.58
CA SER A 112 -19.97 7.55 0.55
C SER A 112 -19.99 6.88 -0.83
N PRO A 113 -20.78 7.40 -1.80
CA PRO A 113 -20.75 6.90 -3.17
C PRO A 113 -19.34 6.95 -3.77
N GLY A 114 -18.85 5.79 -4.22
CA GLY A 114 -17.51 5.65 -4.83
C GLY A 114 -16.35 5.45 -3.86
N ASN A 115 -16.55 5.48 -2.53
CA ASN A 115 -15.61 5.07 -1.47
C ASN A 115 -14.22 5.73 -1.55
N GLY A 116 -14.03 6.75 -2.34
CA GLY A 116 -12.71 7.31 -2.65
C GLY A 116 -11.84 6.43 -3.58
N ILE A 117 -12.26 5.22 -3.91
CA ILE A 117 -11.48 4.23 -4.68
C ILE A 117 -10.99 4.80 -6.02
N LYS A 118 -11.90 5.39 -6.82
CA LYS A 118 -11.54 5.93 -8.14
C LYS A 118 -10.41 6.94 -8.05
N ASN A 119 -10.46 7.82 -7.08
CA ASN A 119 -9.44 8.86 -6.88
C ASN A 119 -8.13 8.25 -6.42
N MET A 120 -8.18 7.31 -5.46
CA MET A 120 -6.97 6.69 -4.92
C MET A 120 -6.26 5.80 -5.96
N VAL A 121 -7.01 5.07 -6.77
CA VAL A 121 -6.46 4.30 -7.91
C VAL A 121 -5.76 5.24 -8.89
N ALA A 122 -6.39 6.35 -9.28
CA ALA A 122 -5.79 7.34 -10.17
C ALA A 122 -4.54 8.00 -9.58
N ASP A 123 -4.53 8.22 -8.27
CA ASP A 123 -3.39 8.79 -7.56
C ASP A 123 -2.21 7.79 -7.50
N TRP A 124 -2.45 6.50 -7.27
CA TRP A 124 -1.44 5.47 -7.38
C TRP A 124 -0.90 5.33 -8.82
N GLN A 125 -1.77 5.31 -9.82
CA GLN A 125 -1.36 5.19 -11.23
C GLN A 125 -0.47 6.35 -11.68
N VAL A 126 -0.81 7.58 -11.31
CA VAL A 126 0.02 8.73 -11.66
C VAL A 126 1.33 8.75 -10.88
N SER A 127 1.33 8.32 -9.62
CA SER A 127 2.54 8.21 -8.81
C SER A 127 3.48 7.15 -9.37
N LEU A 128 2.98 5.95 -9.67
CA LEU A 128 3.78 4.91 -10.30
C LEU A 128 4.36 5.35 -11.64
N THR A 129 3.56 6.00 -12.49
CA THR A 129 4.03 6.52 -13.79
C THR A 129 5.16 7.53 -13.62
N ALA A 130 5.05 8.42 -12.63
CA ALA A 130 6.06 9.42 -12.37
C ALA A 130 7.34 8.80 -11.77
N LEU A 131 7.20 7.84 -10.84
CA LEU A 131 8.33 7.13 -10.22
C LEU A 131 9.09 6.29 -11.25
N LEU A 132 8.41 5.50 -12.09
CA LEU A 132 9.06 4.70 -13.12
C LEU A 132 9.68 5.53 -14.27
N SER A 133 9.45 6.84 -14.31
CA SER A 133 10.17 7.73 -15.20
C SER A 133 11.55 8.16 -14.69
N LEU A 134 11.86 7.88 -13.44
CA LEU A 134 13.17 8.13 -12.84
C LEU A 134 14.18 7.11 -13.38
N PRO A 135 15.40 7.53 -13.74
CA PRO A 135 16.39 6.61 -14.30
C PRO A 135 16.68 5.39 -13.42
N GLU A 136 16.71 5.59 -12.10
CA GLU A 136 16.99 4.57 -11.10
C GLU A 136 15.85 3.55 -10.91
N LEU A 137 14.63 3.86 -11.36
CA LEU A 137 13.44 3.01 -11.22
C LEU A 137 12.90 2.52 -12.58
N ASN A 138 13.52 2.91 -13.66
CA ASN A 138 13.02 2.60 -14.99
C ASN A 138 13.23 1.12 -15.33
N GLY A 139 12.14 0.43 -15.65
CA GLY A 139 12.17 -0.95 -16.11
C GLY A 139 12.35 -2.02 -15.02
N ILE A 140 12.38 -1.63 -13.75
CA ILE A 140 12.40 -2.60 -12.64
C ILE A 140 10.99 -3.11 -12.32
N PRO A 141 10.85 -4.35 -11.80
CA PRO A 141 9.58 -4.90 -11.36
C PRO A 141 8.95 -4.07 -10.22
N THR A 142 7.63 -4.07 -10.15
CA THR A 142 6.90 -3.31 -9.14
C THR A 142 5.97 -4.20 -8.32
N GLY A 143 6.13 -4.20 -7.00
CA GLY A 143 5.24 -4.83 -6.05
C GLY A 143 4.34 -3.86 -5.32
N TYR A 144 3.27 -4.38 -4.73
CA TYR A 144 2.40 -3.64 -3.81
C TYR A 144 2.29 -4.35 -2.47
N PHE A 145 2.39 -3.60 -1.40
CA PHE A 145 2.07 -4.06 -0.04
C PHE A 145 1.04 -3.13 0.58
N GLY A 146 -0.03 -3.67 1.14
CA GLY A 146 -0.99 -2.88 1.88
C GLY A 146 -2.01 -3.74 2.62
N LEU A 147 -2.11 -3.54 3.93
CA LEU A 147 -3.04 -4.24 4.81
C LEU A 147 -4.14 -3.28 5.28
N SER A 148 -5.30 -3.82 5.64
CA SER A 148 -6.45 -3.04 6.11
C SER A 148 -6.86 -1.99 5.06
N MET A 149 -6.88 -0.71 5.36
CA MET A 149 -7.14 0.34 4.38
C MET A 149 -6.20 0.27 3.16
N GLY A 150 -4.94 -0.18 3.36
CA GLY A 150 -4.02 -0.44 2.26
C GLY A 150 -4.56 -1.48 1.28
N THR A 151 -5.27 -2.50 1.75
CA THR A 151 -5.99 -3.47 0.89
C THR A 151 -7.19 -2.81 0.21
N ALA A 152 -7.97 -2.02 0.95
CA ALA A 152 -9.19 -1.40 0.42
C ALA A 152 -8.93 -0.55 -0.83
N TYR A 153 -7.79 0.11 -0.90
CA TYR A 153 -7.37 0.91 -2.05
C TYR A 153 -6.37 0.20 -2.96
N GLY A 154 -5.52 -0.68 -2.42
CA GLY A 154 -4.50 -1.39 -3.16
C GLY A 154 -5.04 -2.48 -4.06
N LEU A 155 -6.05 -3.24 -3.62
CA LEU A 155 -6.67 -4.26 -4.45
C LEU A 155 -7.30 -3.68 -5.72
N PRO A 156 -8.15 -2.61 -5.67
CA PRO A 156 -8.64 -1.96 -6.87
C PRO A 156 -7.53 -1.37 -7.76
N PHE A 157 -6.44 -0.90 -7.16
CA PHE A 157 -5.30 -0.41 -7.90
C PHE A 157 -4.57 -1.55 -8.64
N ALA A 158 -4.24 -2.65 -7.97
CA ALA A 158 -3.63 -3.82 -8.61
C ALA A 158 -4.53 -4.43 -9.71
N ALA A 159 -5.86 -4.35 -9.54
CA ALA A 159 -6.81 -4.76 -10.57
C ALA A 159 -6.82 -3.83 -11.80
N ALA A 160 -6.47 -2.56 -11.64
CA ALA A 160 -6.55 -1.53 -12.67
C ALA A 160 -5.20 -1.22 -13.35
N ASP A 161 -4.08 -1.73 -12.82
CA ASP A 161 -2.75 -1.41 -13.32
C ASP A 161 -1.89 -2.68 -13.49
N ALA A 162 -1.65 -3.05 -14.73
CA ALA A 162 -0.91 -4.26 -15.08
C ALA A 162 0.61 -4.16 -14.83
N ARG A 163 1.10 -3.03 -14.32
CA ARG A 163 2.50 -2.85 -13.91
C ARG A 163 2.77 -3.37 -12.51
N ILE A 164 1.73 -3.82 -11.79
CA ILE A 164 1.91 -4.48 -10.50
C ILE A 164 2.17 -5.96 -10.77
N ASP A 165 3.40 -6.39 -10.50
CA ASP A 165 3.91 -7.74 -10.76
C ASP A 165 3.68 -8.72 -9.59
N ALA A 166 3.49 -8.22 -8.36
CA ALA A 166 3.10 -9.01 -7.18
C ALA A 166 2.40 -8.13 -6.14
N ALA A 167 1.47 -8.68 -5.36
CA ALA A 167 0.79 -7.93 -4.32
C ALA A 167 0.66 -8.71 -3.01
N VAL A 168 0.89 -8.03 -1.89
CA VAL A 168 0.53 -8.48 -0.55
C VAL A 168 -0.63 -7.64 -0.06
N LEU A 169 -1.75 -8.28 0.18
CA LEU A 169 -3.01 -7.70 0.59
C LEU A 169 -3.54 -8.41 1.85
N GLY A 170 -4.59 -7.93 2.44
CA GLY A 170 -5.25 -8.63 3.54
C GLY A 170 -5.81 -7.73 4.62
N MET A 171 -6.23 -8.36 5.72
CA MET A 171 -6.87 -7.68 6.84
C MET A 171 -8.01 -6.76 6.38
N TRP A 172 -8.82 -7.27 5.44
CA TRP A 172 -10.04 -6.70 4.92
C TRP A 172 -11.00 -7.81 4.52
N GLY A 173 -12.31 -7.56 4.57
CA GLY A 173 -13.34 -8.55 4.29
C GLY A 173 -14.55 -7.97 3.56
N ALA A 174 -15.21 -8.80 2.76
CA ALA A 174 -16.44 -8.47 2.06
C ALA A 174 -17.61 -8.16 3.03
N ASN A 175 -17.54 -8.65 4.28
CA ASN A 175 -18.49 -8.35 5.35
C ASN A 175 -18.51 -6.87 5.77
N TYR A 176 -17.45 -6.12 5.46
CA TYR A 176 -17.39 -4.71 5.82
C TYR A 176 -18.30 -3.86 4.91
N PRO A 177 -18.97 -2.83 5.43
CA PRO A 177 -19.87 -2.01 4.62
C PRO A 177 -19.25 -1.54 3.32
N ASN A 178 -20.01 -1.58 2.22
CA ASN A 178 -19.60 -1.17 0.86
C ASN A 178 -18.40 -1.93 0.27
N SER A 179 -18.02 -3.09 0.82
CA SER A 179 -16.85 -3.87 0.36
C SER A 179 -17.14 -4.85 -0.78
N ALA A 180 -18.38 -5.02 -1.21
CA ALA A 180 -18.74 -5.85 -2.37
C ALA A 180 -17.95 -5.44 -3.64
N VAL A 181 -17.65 -4.16 -3.78
CA VAL A 181 -16.81 -3.64 -4.88
C VAL A 181 -15.42 -4.27 -4.92
N LEU A 182 -14.87 -4.67 -3.77
CA LEU A 182 -13.55 -5.32 -3.72
C LEU A 182 -13.62 -6.75 -4.26
N VAL A 183 -14.70 -7.48 -3.99
CA VAL A 183 -14.94 -8.82 -4.57
C VAL A 183 -15.05 -8.73 -6.11
N GLU A 184 -15.76 -7.71 -6.62
CA GLU A 184 -15.84 -7.47 -8.05
C GLU A 184 -14.48 -7.13 -8.67
N ARG A 185 -13.70 -6.25 -8.01
CA ARG A 185 -12.38 -5.83 -8.48
C ARG A 185 -11.34 -6.93 -8.38
N ALA A 186 -11.40 -7.78 -7.37
CA ALA A 186 -10.47 -8.90 -7.18
C ALA A 186 -10.36 -9.78 -8.44
N ARG A 187 -11.45 -9.96 -9.18
CA ARG A 187 -11.51 -10.76 -10.42
C ARG A 187 -10.60 -10.24 -11.55
N PHE A 188 -10.13 -9.01 -11.45
CA PHE A 188 -9.29 -8.36 -12.46
C PHE A 188 -7.81 -8.25 -12.06
N VAL A 189 -7.45 -8.66 -10.85
CA VAL A 189 -6.05 -8.73 -10.41
C VAL A 189 -5.34 -9.81 -11.21
N LYS A 190 -4.18 -9.49 -11.81
CA LYS A 190 -3.46 -10.40 -12.70
C LYS A 190 -2.14 -10.90 -12.13
N CYS A 191 -1.66 -10.26 -11.09
CA CYS A 191 -0.41 -10.64 -10.46
C CYS A 191 -0.61 -11.67 -9.35
N PRO A 192 0.44 -12.40 -8.95
CA PRO A 192 0.45 -13.21 -7.73
C PRO A 192 0.03 -12.43 -6.50
N VAL A 193 -0.74 -13.08 -5.61
CA VAL A 193 -1.25 -12.43 -4.39
C VAL A 193 -0.99 -13.27 -3.15
N LEU A 194 -0.37 -12.65 -2.14
CA LEU A 194 -0.42 -13.14 -0.76
C LEU A 194 -1.50 -12.37 -0.02
N PHE A 195 -2.51 -13.07 0.50
CA PHE A 195 -3.59 -12.48 1.29
C PHE A 195 -3.44 -12.86 2.76
N LEU A 196 -3.21 -11.88 3.63
CA LEU A 196 -3.01 -12.08 5.07
C LEU A 196 -4.31 -11.82 5.83
N HIS A 197 -4.59 -12.66 6.84
CA HIS A 197 -5.74 -12.52 7.72
C HIS A 197 -5.34 -12.72 9.18
N LYS A 198 -6.10 -12.13 10.10
CA LYS A 198 -5.96 -12.32 11.56
C LYS A 198 -7.13 -13.13 12.10
N SER A 199 -6.84 -14.18 12.90
CA SER A 199 -7.87 -15.09 13.42
C SER A 199 -8.89 -14.42 14.35
N GLU A 200 -8.49 -13.35 15.04
CA GLU A 200 -9.30 -12.63 16.01
C GLU A 200 -9.65 -11.21 15.52
N ASP A 201 -9.69 -11.01 14.21
CA ASP A 201 -10.04 -9.72 13.63
C ASP A 201 -11.51 -9.38 13.92
N SER A 202 -11.73 -8.32 14.70
CA SER A 202 -13.07 -7.88 15.09
C SER A 202 -13.79 -7.06 14.01
N PHE A 203 -13.09 -6.59 12.99
CA PHE A 203 -13.65 -5.80 11.89
C PHE A 203 -13.97 -6.66 10.67
N PHE A 204 -13.09 -7.60 10.36
CA PHE A 204 -13.14 -8.36 9.11
C PHE A 204 -13.20 -9.86 9.44
N THR A 205 -14.32 -10.49 9.07
CA THR A 205 -14.50 -11.92 9.32
C THR A 205 -13.62 -12.75 8.38
N LEU A 206 -13.30 -13.98 8.81
CA LEU A 206 -12.58 -14.93 7.95
C LEU A 206 -13.34 -15.20 6.65
N GLU A 207 -14.65 -15.39 6.73
CA GLU A 207 -15.50 -15.61 5.56
C GLU A 207 -15.44 -14.43 4.59
N GLY A 208 -15.48 -13.19 5.13
CA GLY A 208 -15.37 -11.98 4.31
C GLY A 208 -14.01 -11.86 3.63
N GLY A 209 -12.92 -12.23 4.31
CA GLY A 209 -11.58 -12.31 3.73
C GLY A 209 -11.48 -13.38 2.63
N LEU A 210 -12.01 -14.57 2.90
CA LEU A 210 -12.05 -15.68 1.95
C LEU A 210 -12.91 -15.36 0.72
N GLU A 211 -13.99 -14.60 0.86
CA GLU A 211 -14.82 -14.18 -0.27
C GLU A 211 -14.01 -13.32 -1.26
N ILE A 212 -13.22 -12.35 -0.76
CA ILE A 212 -12.31 -11.56 -1.60
C ILE A 212 -11.23 -12.46 -2.23
N TYR A 213 -10.61 -13.32 -1.41
CA TYR A 213 -9.54 -14.22 -1.88
C TYR A 213 -10.01 -15.18 -2.97
N HIS A 214 -11.19 -15.79 -2.82
CA HIS A 214 -11.74 -16.71 -3.81
C HIS A 214 -12.08 -16.00 -5.13
N ALA A 215 -12.37 -14.72 -5.09
CA ALA A 215 -12.61 -13.92 -6.29
C ALA A 215 -11.33 -13.59 -7.08
N LEU A 216 -10.15 -13.68 -6.46
CA LEU A 216 -8.87 -13.52 -7.15
C LEU A 216 -8.69 -14.64 -8.19
N PRO A 217 -8.32 -14.34 -9.45
CA PRO A 217 -8.06 -15.34 -10.46
C PRO A 217 -6.71 -16.02 -10.28
N GLY A 218 -6.50 -17.10 -11.06
CA GLY A 218 -5.22 -17.80 -11.11
C GLY A 218 -4.90 -18.68 -9.89
N ASP A 219 -3.81 -19.41 -10.00
CA ASP A 219 -3.37 -20.40 -9.01
C ASP A 219 -2.24 -19.86 -8.13
N ASP A 220 -1.50 -18.84 -8.58
CA ASP A 220 -0.45 -18.21 -7.76
C ASP A 220 -1.03 -17.21 -6.77
N LYS A 221 -1.81 -17.73 -5.84
CA LYS A 221 -2.38 -16.97 -4.72
C LYS A 221 -2.30 -17.79 -3.44
N ARG A 222 -2.00 -17.14 -2.33
CA ARG A 222 -1.87 -17.77 -1.01
C ARG A 222 -2.73 -17.01 -0.02
N PHE A 223 -3.46 -17.74 0.83
CA PHE A 223 -4.19 -17.18 1.97
C PHE A 223 -3.53 -17.65 3.26
N MET A 224 -3.11 -16.73 4.10
CA MET A 224 -2.42 -17.04 5.35
C MET A 224 -3.16 -16.44 6.54
N ILE A 225 -3.47 -17.27 7.52
CA ILE A 225 -4.09 -16.84 8.78
C ILE A 225 -3.02 -16.79 9.84
N HIS A 226 -2.96 -15.64 10.52
CA HIS A 226 -2.10 -15.46 11.69
C HIS A 226 -2.95 -15.22 12.92
N GLU A 227 -2.50 -15.71 14.06
CA GLU A 227 -3.16 -15.51 15.34
C GLU A 227 -3.16 -14.03 15.75
N GLY A 228 -4.22 -13.63 16.44
CA GLY A 228 -4.36 -12.32 17.06
C GLY A 228 -5.38 -11.38 16.45
N PRO A 229 -5.57 -10.21 17.09
CA PRO A 229 -6.55 -9.20 16.71
C PRO A 229 -6.10 -8.36 15.50
N HIS A 230 -7.01 -7.47 15.04
CA HIS A 230 -6.70 -6.48 14.02
C HIS A 230 -5.65 -5.48 14.53
N ALA A 231 -4.41 -5.69 14.18
CA ALA A 231 -3.27 -4.89 14.60
C ALA A 231 -2.22 -4.80 13.47
N SER A 232 -1.16 -4.02 13.67
CA SER A 232 -0.02 -3.97 12.74
C SER A 232 0.52 -5.36 12.42
N ALA A 233 1.15 -5.51 11.28
CA ALA A 233 1.83 -6.75 10.92
C ALA A 233 2.88 -7.10 11.98
N THR A 234 2.93 -8.36 12.37
CA THR A 234 3.99 -8.87 13.23
C THR A 234 5.28 -9.02 12.42
N PRO A 235 6.46 -9.11 13.07
CA PRO A 235 7.72 -9.39 12.37
C PRO A 235 7.65 -10.65 11.48
N GLU A 236 6.93 -11.69 11.91
CA GLU A 236 6.71 -12.90 11.11
C GLU A 236 5.90 -12.60 9.83
N GLN A 237 4.83 -11.83 9.94
CA GLN A 237 4.01 -11.42 8.78
C GLN A 237 4.80 -10.50 7.84
N THR A 238 5.58 -9.58 8.39
CA THR A 238 6.48 -8.71 7.64
C THR A 238 7.49 -9.54 6.85
N ASN A 239 8.17 -10.48 7.48
CA ASN A 239 9.14 -11.36 6.83
C ASN A 239 8.50 -12.24 5.74
N LEU A 240 7.30 -12.76 5.99
CA LEU A 240 6.54 -13.54 5.01
C LEU A 240 6.18 -12.68 3.79
N ALA A 241 5.69 -11.46 4.02
CA ALA A 241 5.33 -10.53 2.96
C ALA A 241 6.54 -10.14 2.09
N ILE A 242 7.65 -9.80 2.72
CA ILE A 242 8.90 -9.44 2.02
C ILE A 242 9.44 -10.63 1.22
N ARG A 243 9.48 -11.82 1.82
CA ARG A 243 9.90 -13.03 1.12
C ARG A 243 9.05 -13.30 -0.10
N PHE A 244 7.71 -13.21 0.02
CA PHE A 244 6.80 -13.38 -1.11
C PHE A 244 7.09 -12.38 -2.23
N LEU A 245 7.27 -11.11 -1.91
CA LEU A 245 7.59 -10.07 -2.91
C LEU A 245 8.94 -10.34 -3.59
N VAL A 246 9.98 -10.67 -2.83
CA VAL A 246 11.32 -10.99 -3.38
C VAL A 246 11.27 -12.21 -4.31
N GLU A 247 10.60 -13.30 -3.88
CA GLU A 247 10.44 -14.52 -4.69
C GLU A 247 9.79 -14.22 -6.05
N ARG A 248 8.76 -13.36 -6.09
CA ARG A 248 8.00 -13.06 -7.31
C ARG A 248 8.60 -11.97 -8.19
N LEU A 249 9.30 -11.00 -7.59
CA LEU A 249 9.83 -9.86 -8.34
C LEU A 249 11.28 -10.05 -8.81
N ILE A 250 12.07 -10.82 -8.05
CA ILE A 250 13.52 -10.91 -8.29
C ILE A 250 13.92 -12.31 -8.70
N ILE A 251 13.51 -13.34 -7.97
CA ILE A 251 13.96 -14.71 -8.21
C ILE A 251 13.22 -15.35 -9.39
N GLY A 252 11.97 -14.92 -9.63
CA GLY A 252 11.17 -15.40 -10.78
C GLY A 252 10.77 -16.86 -10.64
N GLU A 253 10.66 -17.40 -9.43
CA GLU A 253 10.19 -18.76 -9.23
C GLU A 253 8.69 -18.86 -9.55
N PRO A 254 8.29 -19.78 -10.44
CA PRO A 254 6.90 -20.13 -10.63
C PRO A 254 6.35 -20.80 -9.36
N ALA A 255 5.05 -20.64 -9.14
CA ALA A 255 4.31 -21.25 -8.04
C ALA A 255 4.39 -22.77 -8.03
#